data_7002b60bfcecd5cfd463e12f93c61bb6
#
_entry.id   7002b60bfcecd5cfd463e12f93c61bb6
#
_cell.length_a   1.000
_cell.length_b   1.000
_cell.length_c   1.000
_cell.angle_alpha   90.00
_cell.angle_beta   90.00
_cell.angle_gamma   90.00
#
_symmetry.space_group_name_H-M   'P 1'
#
loop_
_entity.id
_entity.type
_entity.pdbx_description
1 polymer ?
#
loop_
_entity_poly.entity_id
_entity_poly.type
_entity_poly.pdbx_seq_one_letter_code
_entity_poly.pdbx_strand_id
1 'polypeptide(L)' 'MQYISIEGTRTAYAPTDIVDKVGTLTVGELIEILSSFDEDLPVILNNDNGYTYGEIVEYGIEEAEYNGE' A
#
# COMPACT_ATOMS: atom_id res chain seq x y z
N MET A 1 -21.36 -4.71 -2.10
CA MET A 1 -20.29 -5.24 -1.26
C MET A 1 -19.39 -4.11 -0.79
N GLN A 2 -19.05 -4.11 0.49
CA GLN A 2 -18.16 -3.09 1.03
C GLN A 2 -16.74 -3.64 1.14
N TYR A 3 -15.77 -2.81 0.88
CA TYR A 3 -14.37 -3.18 0.98
C TYR A 3 -13.52 -1.93 1.18
N ILE A 4 -12.30 -2.14 1.66
CA ILE A 4 -11.33 -1.06 1.81
C ILE A 4 -10.44 -1.08 0.58
N SER A 5 -10.32 0.07 -0.07
CA SER A 5 -9.51 0.21 -1.27
C SER A 5 -8.19 0.89 -0.92
N ILE A 6 -7.08 0.27 -1.31
CA ILE A 6 -5.77 0.89 -1.20
C ILE A 6 -5.28 1.16 -2.61
N GLU A 7 -5.13 2.44 -2.93
CA GLU A 7 -4.71 2.83 -4.26
C GLU A 7 -3.19 2.88 -4.34
N GLY A 8 -2.62 2.22 -5.36
CA GLY A 8 -1.20 2.29 -5.64
C GLY A 8 -0.93 3.30 -6.73
N THR A 9 0.14 4.04 -6.59
CA THR A 9 0.56 5.01 -7.58
C THR A 9 1.90 4.60 -8.17
N ARG A 10 2.17 5.04 -9.39
CA ARG A 10 3.45 4.79 -10.06
C ARG A 10 4.19 6.11 -10.11
N THR A 11 5.00 6.36 -9.10
CA THR A 11 5.63 7.66 -8.95
C THR A 11 7.12 7.62 -9.25
N ALA A 12 7.80 6.51 -8.95
CA ALA A 12 9.26 6.45 -9.06
C ALA A 12 9.71 5.03 -9.34
N TYR A 13 10.95 4.91 -9.79
CA TYR A 13 11.54 3.62 -10.10
C TYR A 13 12.36 3.05 -8.94
N ALA A 14 12.65 3.85 -7.91
CA ALA A 14 13.45 3.40 -6.77
C ALA A 14 12.70 3.68 -5.48
N PRO A 15 12.74 2.75 -4.51
CA PRO A 15 12.09 2.98 -3.21
C PRO A 15 12.57 4.23 -2.49
N THR A 16 13.86 4.57 -2.62
CA THR A 16 14.40 5.75 -1.96
C THR A 16 13.77 7.03 -2.48
N ASP A 17 13.38 7.07 -3.74
CA ASP A 17 12.71 8.25 -4.29
C ASP A 17 11.33 8.43 -3.66
N ILE A 18 10.67 7.34 -3.29
CA ILE A 18 9.39 7.44 -2.61
C ILE A 18 9.59 7.90 -1.17
N VAL A 19 10.50 7.24 -0.43
CA VAL A 19 10.68 7.52 1.00
C VAL A 19 11.25 8.91 1.21
N ASP A 20 12.26 9.30 0.42
CA ASP A 20 13.03 10.52 0.68
C ASP A 20 12.44 11.75 0.02
N LYS A 21 11.75 11.61 -1.10
CA LYS A 21 11.33 12.78 -1.89
C LYS A 21 9.83 12.98 -1.92
N VAL A 22 9.05 11.91 -2.00
CA VAL A 22 7.60 12.01 -2.10
C VAL A 22 6.95 11.88 -0.73
N GLY A 23 7.38 10.88 0.02
CA GLY A 23 6.79 10.57 1.31
C GLY A 23 5.70 9.53 1.18
N THR A 24 5.63 8.65 2.18
CA THR A 24 4.60 7.64 2.24
C THR A 24 4.29 7.36 3.71
N LEU A 25 3.18 6.69 3.96
CA LEU A 25 2.79 6.35 5.33
C LEU A 25 3.76 5.35 5.94
N THR A 26 4.04 5.52 7.23
CA THR A 26 4.77 4.51 7.98
C THR A 26 3.84 3.35 8.34
N VAL A 27 4.44 2.26 8.85
CA VAL A 27 3.67 1.12 9.33
C VAL A 27 2.66 1.57 10.38
N GLY A 28 3.11 2.37 11.36
CA GLY A 28 2.21 2.82 12.42
C GLY A 28 1.09 3.68 11.92
N GLU A 29 1.37 4.57 10.98
CA GLU A 29 0.35 5.44 10.43
C GLU A 29 -0.68 4.63 9.64
N LEU A 30 -0.22 3.62 8.88
CA LEU A 30 -1.13 2.78 8.13
C LEU A 30 -2.03 1.96 9.05
N ILE A 31 -1.46 1.41 10.12
CA ILE A 31 -2.24 0.67 11.11
C ILE A 31 -3.32 1.57 11.70
N GLU A 32 -2.96 2.80 12.04
CA GLU A 32 -3.91 3.74 12.63
C GLU A 32 -5.07 4.03 11.70
N ILE A 33 -4.77 4.26 10.41
CA ILE A 33 -5.82 4.51 9.44
C ILE A 33 -6.72 3.30 9.28
N LEU A 34 -6.12 2.12 9.15
CA LEU A 34 -6.89 0.90 8.93
C LEU A 34 -7.75 0.55 10.14
N SER A 35 -7.30 0.90 11.34
CA SER A 35 -8.05 0.57 12.55
C SER A 35 -9.33 1.41 12.70
N SER A 36 -9.50 2.44 11.87
CA SER A 36 -10.73 3.22 11.89
C SER A 36 -11.86 2.56 11.09
N PHE A 37 -11.55 1.47 10.39
CA PHE A 37 -12.53 0.73 9.60
C PHE A 37 -12.91 -0.57 10.29
N ASP A 38 -14.02 -1.16 9.85
CA ASP A 38 -14.47 -2.46 10.35
C ASP A 38 -13.41 -3.51 10.00
N GLU A 39 -12.95 -4.25 11.02
CA GLU A 39 -11.86 -5.20 10.85
C GLU A 39 -12.22 -6.39 9.96
N ASP A 40 -13.51 -6.61 9.71
CA ASP A 40 -13.96 -7.73 8.88
C ASP A 40 -14.06 -7.38 7.40
N LEU A 41 -13.83 -6.12 7.04
CA LEU A 41 -13.91 -5.72 5.64
C LEU A 41 -12.70 -6.24 4.87
N PRO A 42 -12.90 -6.78 3.67
CA PRO A 42 -11.77 -7.17 2.84
C PRO A 42 -11.02 -5.95 2.34
N VAL A 43 -9.72 -6.12 2.10
CA VAL A 43 -8.86 -5.05 1.60
C VAL A 43 -8.39 -5.43 0.20
N ILE A 44 -8.56 -4.50 -0.73
CA ILE A 44 -8.27 -4.73 -2.14
C ILE A 44 -7.35 -3.64 -2.65
N LEU A 45 -6.36 -4.01 -3.42
CA LEU A 45 -5.52 -3.04 -4.11
C LEU A 45 -6.23 -2.53 -5.34
N ASN A 46 -6.25 -1.22 -5.49
CA ASN A 46 -6.85 -0.55 -6.64
C ASN A 46 -5.72 -0.04 -7.53
N ASN A 47 -5.58 -0.60 -8.70
CA ASN A 47 -4.49 -0.28 -9.61
C ASN A 47 -4.99 0.56 -10.76
N ASP A 48 -4.23 1.61 -11.10
CA ASP A 48 -4.51 2.46 -12.25
C ASP A 48 -5.95 2.98 -12.26
N ASN A 49 -6.37 3.59 -11.14
CA ASN A 49 -7.70 4.20 -11.02
C ASN A 49 -8.84 3.22 -11.29
N GLY A 50 -8.68 1.99 -10.83
CA GLY A 50 -9.74 1.01 -10.99
C GLY A 50 -9.70 0.24 -12.29
N TYR A 51 -8.60 0.37 -13.04
CA TYR A 51 -8.46 -0.42 -14.24
C TYR A 51 -8.34 -1.91 -13.91
N THR A 52 -7.57 -2.23 -12.86
CA THR A 52 -7.48 -3.60 -12.35
C THR A 52 -7.48 -3.57 -10.83
N TYR A 53 -7.77 -4.73 -10.23
CA TYR A 53 -7.77 -4.89 -8.79
C TYR A 53 -6.89 -6.08 -8.43
N GLY A 54 -6.34 -6.05 -7.22
CA GLY A 54 -5.49 -7.12 -6.75
C GLY A 54 -5.77 -7.45 -5.31
N GLU A 55 -5.46 -8.68 -4.94
CA GLU A 55 -5.61 -9.15 -3.57
C GLU A 55 -4.36 -8.81 -2.76
N ILE A 56 -4.53 -8.77 -1.44
CA ILE A 56 -3.42 -8.65 -0.50
C ILE A 56 -3.27 -10.00 0.17
N VAL A 57 -2.07 -10.56 0.10
CA VAL A 57 -1.80 -11.86 0.68
C VAL A 57 -0.61 -11.74 1.64
N GLU A 58 -0.60 -12.60 2.65
CA GLU A 58 0.41 -12.49 3.71
C GLU A 58 1.82 -12.61 3.15
N TYR A 59 2.04 -13.54 2.24
CA TYR A 59 3.38 -13.75 1.68
C TYR A 59 3.82 -12.65 0.73
N GLY A 60 2.94 -11.70 0.41
CA GLY A 60 3.29 -10.54 -0.39
C GLY A 60 3.69 -9.33 0.46
N ILE A 61 3.69 -9.48 1.79
CA ILE A 61 4.02 -8.38 2.70
C ILE A 61 5.31 -8.77 3.41
N GLU A 62 6.36 -7.99 3.19
CA GLU A 62 7.66 -8.33 3.75
C GLU A 62 8.47 -7.09 4.01
N GLU A 63 9.40 -7.21 4.94
CA GLU A 63 10.40 -6.18 5.14
C GLU A 63 11.45 -6.33 4.05
N ALA A 64 11.79 -5.22 3.40
CA ALA A 64 12.71 -5.26 2.27
C ALA A 64 13.80 -4.21 2.44
N GLU A 65 14.91 -4.44 1.78
CA GLU A 65 16.05 -3.53 1.82
C GLU A 65 16.47 -3.22 0.39
N TYR A 66 16.66 -1.93 0.09
CA TYR A 66 17.06 -1.50 -1.23
C TYR A 66 18.51 -1.04 -1.21
N ASN A 67 19.36 -1.69 -2.00
CA ASN A 67 20.79 -1.40 -2.06
C ASN A 67 21.19 -0.76 -3.39
N GLY A 68 20.25 -0.39 -4.21
CA GLY A 68 20.51 0.26 -5.49
C GLY A 68 20.92 1.71 -5.31
N GLU A 69 21.49 2.29 -6.33
CA GLU A 69 21.99 3.67 -6.32
C GLU A 69 20.95 4.64 -6.83
#